data_3a02032c47051a916623ebf8528cef77
#
_entry.id   3a02032c47051a916623ebf8528cef77
#
_cell.length_a   1.000
_cell.length_b   1.000
_cell.length_c   1.000
_cell.angle_alpha   90.00
_cell.angle_beta   90.00
_cell.angle_gamma   90.00
#
_symmetry.space_group_name_H-M   'P 1'
#
loop_
_entity.id
_entity.type
_entity.pdbx_description
1 polymer ?
#
loop_
_entity_poly.entity_id
_entity_poly.type
_entity_poly.pdbx_seq_one_letter_code
_entity_poly.pdbx_strand_id
1 'polypeptide(L)'
;MLLKRLVCSVIVIVAMVYSSCSITLSGASIPIDMKTINVQYFENTAPLVVNNLSQLFTEALKDRIRSQSRLGIVRGEADATMEGTITGFSYAPVSVQATNNNTAPLATATRLTITVNVKYVNYKDKKKSPDFEQSFSRYTDFTGDINSQEQSLIRVINQQLTEDIFNKAFANW
;
A
#
# COMPACT_ATOMS: atom_id res chain seq x y z
N MET A 1 21.78 56.11 1.79
CA MET A 1 21.43 55.18 2.90
C MET A 1 20.23 54.29 2.61
N LEU A 2 19.19 54.77 1.96
CA LEU A 2 17.98 54.00 1.60
C LEU A 2 18.29 52.80 0.69
N LEU A 3 19.12 52.94 -0.34
CA LEU A 3 19.46 51.87 -1.27
C LEU A 3 20.13 50.66 -0.58
N LYS A 4 21.05 50.90 0.36
CA LYS A 4 21.69 49.83 1.15
C LYS A 4 20.69 49.07 2.03
N ARG A 5 19.72 49.76 2.61
CA ARG A 5 18.65 49.14 3.41
C ARG A 5 17.73 48.28 2.55
N LEU A 6 17.42 48.72 1.33
CA LEU A 6 16.59 48.00 0.37
C LEU A 6 17.28 46.71 -0.11
N VAL A 7 18.57 46.76 -0.42
CA VAL A 7 19.38 45.62 -0.81
C VAL A 7 19.49 44.58 0.32
N CYS A 8 19.74 45.03 1.57
CA CYS A 8 19.74 44.10 2.72
C CYS A 8 18.40 43.43 2.93
N SER A 9 17.27 44.15 2.78
CA SER A 9 15.94 43.57 2.92
C SER A 9 15.64 42.49 1.87
N VAL A 10 16.05 42.71 0.63
CA VAL A 10 15.92 41.74 -0.47
C VAL A 10 16.75 40.47 -0.22
N ILE A 11 17.99 40.64 0.27
CA ILE A 11 18.87 39.49 0.58
C ILE A 11 18.29 38.64 1.70
N VAL A 12 17.68 39.23 2.74
CA VAL A 12 17.02 38.50 3.84
C VAL A 12 15.80 37.74 3.35
N ILE A 13 14.99 38.33 2.46
CA ILE A 13 13.81 37.66 1.88
C ILE A 13 14.26 36.50 1.00
N VAL A 14 15.29 36.64 0.18
CA VAL A 14 15.85 35.57 -0.66
C VAL A 14 16.44 34.44 0.21
N ALA A 15 17.10 34.74 1.31
CA ALA A 15 17.65 33.74 2.23
C ALA A 15 16.54 32.90 2.94
N MET A 16 15.37 33.49 3.22
CA MET A 16 14.23 32.76 3.80
C MET A 16 13.59 31.79 2.80
N VAL A 17 13.67 32.01 1.50
CA VAL A 17 13.07 31.12 0.49
C VAL A 17 13.88 29.83 0.32
N TYR A 18 15.18 29.83 0.62
CA TYR A 18 16.02 28.63 0.54
C TYR A 18 15.91 27.70 1.75
N SER A 19 15.19 28.06 2.80
CA SER A 19 14.98 27.22 4.00
C SER A 19 13.78 26.26 3.83
N SER A 20 13.49 25.80 2.61
CA SER A 20 12.49 24.75 2.38
C SER A 20 13.04 23.42 2.86
N CYS A 21 12.99 23.17 4.18
CA CYS A 21 13.15 21.84 4.74
C CYS A 21 11.99 20.97 4.23
N SER A 22 12.28 20.03 3.34
CA SER A 22 11.36 18.96 3.02
C SER A 22 11.23 18.04 4.24
N ILE A 23 10.18 18.25 5.05
CA ILE A 23 9.81 17.32 6.09
C ILE A 23 9.20 16.11 5.38
N THR A 24 10.00 15.08 5.17
CA THR A 24 9.50 13.75 4.80
C THR A 24 8.82 13.17 6.05
N LEU A 25 7.50 13.32 6.14
CA LEU A 25 6.66 12.59 7.09
C LEU A 25 6.54 11.12 6.62
N SER A 26 7.65 10.42 6.53
CA SER A 26 7.61 8.97 6.45
C SER A 26 7.38 8.45 7.88
N GLY A 27 6.13 8.16 8.23
CA GLY A 27 5.74 7.58 9.53
C GLY A 27 6.26 6.16 9.76
N ALA A 28 7.19 5.70 8.95
CA ALA A 28 7.79 4.38 9.05
C ALA A 28 8.81 4.34 10.19
N SER A 29 8.50 3.58 11.24
CA SER A 29 9.40 3.29 12.38
C SER A 29 10.32 2.11 12.08
N ILE A 30 11.08 2.20 10.97
CA ILE A 30 12.01 1.14 10.58
C ILE A 30 13.25 1.21 11.46
N PRO A 31 13.70 0.08 12.11
CA PRO A 31 14.94 0.05 12.84
C PRO A 31 16.13 0.54 12.01
N ILE A 32 17.04 1.31 12.62
CA ILE A 32 18.19 1.93 11.90
C ILE A 32 19.14 0.86 11.35
N ASP A 33 19.22 -0.29 11.99
CA ASP A 33 20.03 -1.45 11.63
C ASP A 33 19.39 -2.34 10.57
N MET A 34 18.10 -2.17 10.27
CA MET A 34 17.42 -2.85 9.17
C MET A 34 17.67 -2.10 7.86
N LYS A 35 18.38 -2.74 6.93
CA LYS A 35 18.76 -2.17 5.63
C LYS A 35 18.17 -2.92 4.45
N THR A 36 17.86 -4.21 4.64
CA THR A 36 17.42 -5.08 3.56
C THR A 36 16.15 -5.84 3.92
N ILE A 37 15.35 -6.12 2.88
CA ILE A 37 14.17 -6.97 3.00
C ILE A 37 14.08 -7.90 1.78
N ASN A 38 13.73 -9.16 2.03
CA ASN A 38 13.38 -10.12 0.99
C ASN A 38 11.86 -10.20 0.89
N VAL A 39 11.31 -9.75 -0.23
CA VAL A 39 9.88 -9.90 -0.57
C VAL A 39 9.75 -11.06 -1.53
N GLN A 40 9.19 -12.16 -1.03
CA GLN A 40 8.96 -13.36 -1.82
C GLN A 40 7.80 -13.16 -2.81
N TYR A 41 7.69 -14.05 -3.78
CA TYR A 41 6.58 -14.05 -4.72
C TYR A 41 5.31 -14.54 -4.04
N PHE A 42 4.23 -13.76 -4.14
CA PHE A 42 2.93 -14.10 -3.57
C PHE A 42 2.14 -14.94 -4.57
N GLU A 43 2.02 -16.24 -4.27
CA GLU A 43 1.25 -17.12 -5.12
C GLU A 43 -0.26 -16.88 -4.98
N ASN A 44 -0.98 -17.02 -6.08
CA ASN A 44 -2.44 -16.94 -6.07
C ASN A 44 -3.03 -18.34 -5.85
N THR A 45 -3.59 -18.56 -4.67
CA THR A 45 -4.30 -19.80 -4.28
C THR A 45 -5.82 -19.58 -4.19
N ALA A 46 -6.31 -18.42 -4.62
CA ALA A 46 -7.74 -18.13 -4.63
C ALA A 46 -8.49 -19.09 -5.58
N PRO A 47 -9.74 -19.44 -5.27
CA PRO A 47 -10.56 -20.33 -6.11
C PRO A 47 -10.76 -19.79 -7.52
N LEU A 48 -10.84 -18.48 -7.69
CA LEU A 48 -10.92 -17.82 -8.99
C LEU A 48 -9.53 -17.44 -9.48
N VAL A 49 -9.12 -18.04 -10.59
CA VAL A 49 -7.80 -17.77 -11.19
C VAL A 49 -7.86 -16.50 -12.01
N VAL A 50 -7.06 -15.52 -11.64
CA VAL A 50 -6.86 -14.28 -12.39
C VAL A 50 -5.42 -14.20 -12.88
N ASN A 51 -5.27 -14.05 -14.18
CA ASN A 51 -3.96 -13.94 -14.79
C ASN A 51 -3.19 -12.73 -14.25
N ASN A 52 -1.90 -12.92 -13.97
CA ASN A 52 -0.98 -11.87 -13.51
C ASN A 52 -1.27 -11.25 -12.13
N LEU A 53 -2.31 -11.69 -11.38
CA LEU A 53 -2.63 -11.12 -10.07
C LEU A 53 -1.44 -11.23 -9.09
N SER A 54 -0.80 -12.40 -9.02
CA SER A 54 0.40 -12.65 -8.21
C SER A 54 1.54 -11.67 -8.53
N GLN A 55 1.80 -11.48 -9.83
CA GLN A 55 2.84 -10.55 -10.28
C GLN A 55 2.48 -9.11 -9.95
N LEU A 56 1.26 -8.68 -10.28
CA LEU A 56 0.79 -7.32 -10.03
C LEU A 56 0.82 -6.96 -8.54
N PHE A 57 0.39 -7.88 -7.68
CA PHE A 57 0.42 -7.68 -6.24
C PHE A 57 1.87 -7.63 -5.71
N THR A 58 2.70 -8.61 -6.09
CA THR A 58 4.09 -8.69 -5.61
C THR A 58 4.89 -7.46 -6.00
N GLU A 59 4.76 -6.99 -7.24
CA GLU A 59 5.47 -5.78 -7.67
C GLU A 59 4.89 -4.51 -7.01
N ALA A 60 3.57 -4.40 -6.85
CA ALA A 60 2.97 -3.28 -6.11
C ALA A 60 3.48 -3.19 -4.65
N LEU A 61 3.65 -4.34 -3.98
CA LEU A 61 4.20 -4.39 -2.62
C LEU A 61 5.68 -3.97 -2.60
N LYS A 62 6.48 -4.45 -3.53
CA LYS A 62 7.88 -4.03 -3.67
C LYS A 62 8.00 -2.53 -3.96
N ASP A 63 7.16 -2.00 -4.84
CA ASP A 63 7.17 -0.58 -5.18
C ASP A 63 6.74 0.29 -3.99
N ARG A 64 5.77 -0.17 -3.20
CA ARG A 64 5.41 0.50 -1.94
C ARG A 64 6.60 0.57 -0.98
N ILE A 65 7.31 -0.55 -0.78
CA ILE A 65 8.48 -0.61 0.10
C ILE A 65 9.60 0.30 -0.42
N ARG A 66 9.89 0.31 -1.72
CA ARG A 66 10.92 1.17 -2.33
C ARG A 66 10.59 2.66 -2.18
N SER A 67 9.32 3.02 -2.36
CA SER A 67 8.89 4.43 -2.36
C SER A 67 8.73 5.01 -0.96
N GLN A 68 8.39 4.19 0.04
CA GLN A 68 8.05 4.63 1.38
C GLN A 68 9.13 4.31 2.43
N SER A 69 10.19 3.60 2.03
CA SER A 69 11.27 3.20 2.93
C SER A 69 12.64 3.32 2.28
N ARG A 70 13.68 3.22 3.12
CA ARG A 70 15.09 3.14 2.69
C ARG A 70 15.59 1.71 2.54
N LEU A 71 14.70 0.71 2.62
CA LEU A 71 15.08 -0.70 2.57
C LEU A 71 15.46 -1.11 1.14
N GLY A 72 16.61 -1.75 1.01
CA GLY A 72 17.01 -2.42 -0.22
C GLY A 72 16.26 -3.76 -0.35
N ILE A 73 15.59 -3.98 -1.48
CA ILE A 73 14.98 -5.29 -1.75
C ILE A 73 16.03 -6.22 -2.32
N VAL A 74 16.24 -7.34 -1.65
CA VAL A 74 17.22 -8.37 -2.02
C VAL A 74 16.56 -9.74 -2.18
N ARG A 75 17.26 -10.67 -2.82
CA ARG A 75 16.88 -12.08 -2.88
C ARG A 75 17.75 -12.87 -1.91
N GLY A 76 17.16 -13.85 -1.22
CA GLY A 76 17.87 -14.68 -0.25
C GLY A 76 17.90 -14.04 1.16
N GLU A 77 19.05 -14.13 1.84
CA GLU A 77 19.19 -13.63 3.20
C GLU A 77 19.02 -12.10 3.28
N ALA A 78 18.23 -11.65 4.23
CA ALA A 78 17.89 -10.24 4.45
C ALA A 78 17.67 -9.97 5.94
N ASP A 79 17.61 -8.69 6.31
CA ASP A 79 17.32 -8.28 7.69
C ASP A 79 15.85 -8.50 8.06
N ALA A 80 14.96 -8.56 7.06
CA ALA A 80 13.58 -8.98 7.21
C ALA A 80 13.11 -9.79 5.98
N THR A 81 12.07 -10.59 6.19
CA THR A 81 11.41 -11.35 5.11
C THR A 81 9.92 -11.09 5.13
N MET A 82 9.33 -10.95 3.96
CA MET A 82 7.90 -10.85 3.75
C MET A 82 7.48 -11.88 2.71
N GLU A 83 6.60 -12.79 3.12
CA GLU A 83 6.09 -13.89 2.31
C GLU A 83 4.58 -14.02 2.49
N GLY A 84 3.89 -14.71 1.59
CA GLY A 84 2.47 -14.95 1.73
C GLY A 84 1.80 -15.45 0.46
N THR A 85 0.47 -15.51 0.51
CA THR A 85 -0.36 -16.00 -0.58
C THR A 85 -1.61 -15.15 -0.75
N ILE A 86 -2.08 -15.01 -1.98
CA ILE A 86 -3.40 -14.44 -2.27
C ILE A 86 -4.41 -15.56 -2.08
N THR A 87 -5.23 -15.46 -1.03
CA THR A 87 -6.16 -16.51 -0.60
C THR A 87 -7.59 -16.29 -1.07
N GLY A 88 -7.93 -15.06 -1.50
CA GLY A 88 -9.26 -14.72 -1.94
C GLY A 88 -9.27 -13.74 -3.10
N PHE A 89 -10.12 -14.05 -4.08
CA PHE A 89 -10.53 -13.17 -5.16
C PHE A 89 -11.98 -13.49 -5.49
N SER A 90 -12.88 -12.55 -5.26
CA SER A 90 -14.31 -12.83 -5.40
C SER A 90 -15.11 -11.62 -5.84
N TYR A 91 -16.20 -11.89 -6.55
CA TYR A 91 -17.23 -10.93 -6.90
C TYR A 91 -18.50 -11.22 -6.13
N ALA A 92 -19.10 -10.19 -5.55
CA ALA A 92 -20.37 -10.27 -4.85
C ALA A 92 -21.30 -9.12 -5.24
N PRO A 93 -22.60 -9.38 -5.50
CA PRO A 93 -23.56 -8.31 -5.73
C PRO A 93 -23.72 -7.45 -4.49
N VAL A 94 -23.79 -6.12 -4.67
CA VAL A 94 -24.07 -5.16 -3.60
C VAL A 94 -25.50 -4.68 -3.75
N SER A 95 -26.33 -4.92 -2.73
CA SER A 95 -27.70 -4.39 -2.70
C SER A 95 -27.64 -2.89 -2.38
N VAL A 96 -28.11 -2.07 -3.32
CA VAL A 96 -28.45 -0.68 -3.02
C VAL A 96 -29.89 -0.69 -2.53
N GLN A 97 -30.13 -0.24 -1.29
CA GLN A 97 -31.50 -0.10 -0.78
C GLN A 97 -32.30 0.84 -1.66
N ALA A 98 -33.38 0.32 -2.25
CA ALA A 98 -34.36 1.15 -2.92
C ALA A 98 -35.04 2.07 -1.89
N THR A 99 -35.00 3.36 -2.13
CA THR A 99 -35.58 4.39 -1.26
C THR A 99 -37.13 4.34 -1.20
N ASN A 100 -37.77 3.45 -1.97
CA ASN A 100 -39.23 3.33 -2.06
C ASN A 100 -39.69 1.90 -1.68
N ASN A 101 -40.62 1.83 -0.78
CA ASN A 101 -41.14 0.62 -0.12
C ASN A 101 -41.82 -0.42 -1.03
N ASN A 102 -41.83 -0.29 -2.37
CA ASN A 102 -42.56 -1.17 -3.28
C ASN A 102 -41.72 -1.79 -4.43
N THR A 103 -40.42 -1.60 -4.46
CA THR A 103 -39.55 -2.23 -5.47
C THR A 103 -38.52 -3.12 -4.78
N ALA A 104 -38.39 -4.37 -5.29
CA ALA A 104 -37.33 -5.25 -4.81
C ALA A 104 -35.96 -4.58 -5.00
N PRO A 105 -35.00 -4.75 -4.05
CA PRO A 105 -33.66 -4.17 -4.19
C PRO A 105 -33.02 -4.70 -5.45
N LEU A 106 -32.69 -3.82 -6.39
CA LEU A 106 -31.95 -4.19 -7.58
C LEU A 106 -30.45 -4.08 -7.24
N ALA A 107 -29.69 -5.17 -7.39
CA ALA A 107 -28.25 -5.12 -7.29
C ALA A 107 -27.71 -4.26 -8.44
N THR A 108 -27.31 -3.03 -8.15
CA THR A 108 -26.81 -2.09 -9.17
C THR A 108 -25.30 -2.04 -9.23
N ALA A 109 -24.62 -2.59 -8.23
CA ALA A 109 -23.18 -2.64 -8.16
C ALA A 109 -22.69 -4.05 -7.80
N THR A 110 -21.47 -4.34 -8.18
CA THR A 110 -20.76 -5.57 -7.81
C THR A 110 -19.51 -5.18 -7.03
N ARG A 111 -19.22 -5.93 -5.99
CA ARG A 111 -18.03 -5.78 -5.16
C ARG A 111 -16.96 -6.77 -5.60
N LEU A 112 -15.78 -6.27 -5.94
CA LEU A 112 -14.57 -7.08 -6.07
C LEU A 112 -13.82 -7.04 -4.75
N THR A 113 -13.53 -8.20 -4.18
CA THR A 113 -12.74 -8.34 -2.95
C THR A 113 -11.48 -9.16 -3.23
N ILE A 114 -10.33 -8.68 -2.75
CA ILE A 114 -9.06 -9.42 -2.75
C ILE A 114 -8.61 -9.61 -1.31
N THR A 115 -8.17 -10.83 -0.99
CA THR A 115 -7.66 -11.20 0.34
C THR A 115 -6.28 -11.82 0.19
N VAL A 116 -5.34 -11.36 1.03
CA VAL A 116 -3.95 -11.81 1.03
C VAL A 116 -3.55 -12.18 2.45
N ASN A 117 -2.98 -13.36 2.64
CA ASN A 117 -2.32 -13.73 3.89
C ASN A 117 -0.85 -13.36 3.80
N VAL A 118 -0.33 -12.64 4.80
CA VAL A 118 1.03 -12.12 4.84
C VAL A 118 1.71 -12.55 6.12
N LYS A 119 2.90 -13.10 5.98
CA LYS A 119 3.80 -13.39 7.08
C LYS A 119 5.05 -12.51 6.95
N TYR A 120 5.33 -11.77 8.00
CA TYR A 120 6.49 -10.89 8.10
C TYR A 120 7.37 -11.34 9.26
N VAL A 121 8.67 -11.47 9.01
CA VAL A 121 9.66 -11.85 10.02
C VAL A 121 10.79 -10.82 10.01
N ASN A 122 11.06 -10.25 11.18
CA ASN A 122 12.17 -9.32 11.42
C ASN A 122 13.29 -10.01 12.17
N TYR A 123 14.48 -10.05 11.58
CA TYR A 123 15.67 -10.69 12.18
C TYR A 123 16.56 -9.73 13.00
N LYS A 124 16.19 -8.42 13.08
CA LYS A 124 16.95 -7.38 13.79
C LYS A 124 16.26 -7.00 15.12
N ASP A 125 15.39 -6.00 15.10
CA ASP A 125 14.75 -5.47 16.31
C ASP A 125 13.24 -5.74 16.31
N LYS A 126 12.85 -6.87 16.91
CA LYS A 126 11.44 -7.28 17.03
C LYS A 126 10.60 -6.38 17.95
N LYS A 127 11.24 -5.54 18.78
CA LYS A 127 10.50 -4.60 19.64
C LYS A 127 9.95 -3.42 18.84
N LYS A 128 10.68 -2.99 17.82
CA LYS A 128 10.27 -1.87 16.96
C LYS A 128 9.41 -2.31 15.77
N SER A 129 9.65 -3.51 15.28
CA SER A 129 8.89 -4.08 14.15
C SER A 129 8.69 -5.58 14.45
N PRO A 130 7.61 -5.94 15.15
CA PRO A 130 7.34 -7.32 15.56
C PRO A 130 6.94 -8.19 14.37
N ASP A 131 7.27 -9.48 14.47
CA ASP A 131 6.82 -10.49 13.52
C ASP A 131 5.28 -10.56 13.55
N PHE A 132 4.68 -10.84 12.41
CA PHE A 132 3.25 -11.12 12.33
C PHE A 132 2.92 -12.08 11.20
N GLU A 133 1.80 -12.75 11.34
CA GLU A 133 1.10 -13.45 10.27
C GLU A 133 -0.35 -13.03 10.32
N GLN A 134 -0.84 -12.42 9.25
CA GLN A 134 -2.17 -11.81 9.24
C GLN A 134 -2.76 -11.80 7.83
N SER A 135 -4.09 -11.94 7.78
CA SER A 135 -4.87 -11.76 6.56
C SER A 135 -5.31 -10.30 6.40
N PHE A 136 -5.11 -9.77 5.20
CA PHE A 136 -5.55 -8.44 4.78
C PHE A 136 -6.58 -8.59 3.69
N SER A 137 -7.66 -7.82 3.77
CA SER A 137 -8.73 -7.84 2.77
C SER A 137 -9.14 -6.42 2.41
N ARG A 138 -9.23 -6.13 1.11
CA ARG A 138 -9.74 -4.87 0.59
C ARG A 138 -10.68 -5.11 -0.56
N TYR A 139 -11.57 -4.18 -0.80
CA TYR A 139 -12.55 -4.28 -1.87
C TYR A 139 -12.77 -2.95 -2.56
N THR A 140 -13.37 -3.01 -3.74
CA THR A 140 -13.94 -1.87 -4.43
C THR A 140 -15.23 -2.27 -5.12
N ASP A 141 -16.18 -1.35 -5.16
CA ASP A 141 -17.46 -1.56 -5.82
C ASP A 141 -17.41 -0.96 -7.23
N PHE A 142 -18.03 -1.64 -8.17
CA PHE A 142 -18.09 -1.20 -9.57
C PHE A 142 -19.44 -1.50 -10.20
N THR A 143 -19.72 -0.84 -11.32
CA THR A 143 -20.91 -1.04 -12.15
C THR A 143 -20.50 -1.31 -13.58
N GLY A 144 -21.33 -2.06 -14.33
CA GLY A 144 -21.07 -2.36 -15.73
C GLY A 144 -20.18 -3.59 -15.94
N ASP A 145 -19.55 -3.67 -17.13
CA ASP A 145 -18.76 -4.84 -17.53
C ASP A 145 -17.41 -4.89 -16.83
N ILE A 146 -17.13 -6.04 -16.18
CA ILE A 146 -15.89 -6.27 -15.46
C ILE A 146 -14.67 -6.34 -16.38
N ASN A 147 -14.82 -6.93 -17.58
CA ASN A 147 -13.68 -7.18 -18.46
C ASN A 147 -12.94 -5.89 -18.83
N SER A 148 -13.66 -4.78 -18.94
CA SER A 148 -13.09 -3.47 -19.26
C SER A 148 -12.43 -2.78 -18.06
N GLN A 149 -12.75 -3.18 -16.83
CA GLN A 149 -12.37 -2.49 -15.59
C GLN A 149 -11.46 -3.31 -14.67
N GLU A 150 -11.41 -4.63 -14.82
CA GLU A 150 -10.76 -5.58 -13.90
C GLU A 150 -9.34 -5.16 -13.52
N GLN A 151 -8.51 -4.84 -14.52
CA GLN A 151 -7.12 -4.42 -14.27
C GLN A 151 -7.01 -3.13 -13.45
N SER A 152 -7.93 -2.19 -13.66
CA SER A 152 -7.97 -0.94 -12.91
C SER A 152 -8.42 -1.17 -11.47
N LEU A 153 -9.45 -2.00 -11.27
CA LEU A 153 -9.97 -2.37 -9.95
C LEU A 153 -8.91 -3.12 -9.12
N ILE A 154 -8.22 -4.10 -9.74
CA ILE A 154 -7.11 -4.83 -9.10
C ILE A 154 -6.01 -3.86 -8.66
N ARG A 155 -5.65 -2.89 -9.50
CA ARG A 155 -4.63 -1.89 -9.16
C ARG A 155 -5.03 -1.07 -7.92
N VAL A 156 -6.27 -0.60 -7.86
CA VAL A 156 -6.80 0.18 -6.73
C VAL A 156 -6.77 -0.65 -5.45
N ILE A 157 -7.23 -1.91 -5.50
CA ILE A 157 -7.24 -2.78 -4.33
C ILE A 157 -5.81 -3.12 -3.89
N ASN A 158 -4.89 -3.41 -4.83
CA ASN A 158 -3.49 -3.71 -4.51
C ASN A 158 -2.79 -2.50 -3.86
N GLN A 159 -3.10 -1.27 -4.27
CA GLN A 159 -2.59 -0.07 -3.62
C GLN A 159 -3.01 0.01 -2.15
N GLN A 160 -4.29 -0.27 -1.85
CA GLN A 160 -4.80 -0.28 -0.48
C GLN A 160 -4.21 -1.42 0.36
N LEU A 161 -4.18 -2.64 -0.19
CA LEU A 161 -3.60 -3.80 0.50
C LEU A 161 -2.12 -3.58 0.83
N THR A 162 -1.34 -3.10 -0.12
CA THR A 162 0.09 -2.87 0.07
C THR A 162 0.37 -1.74 1.06
N GLU A 163 -0.52 -0.75 1.15
CA GLU A 163 -0.48 0.30 2.16
C GLU A 163 -0.75 -0.25 3.57
N ASP A 164 -1.80 -1.07 3.74
CA ASP A 164 -2.11 -1.71 5.01
C ASP A 164 -0.97 -2.61 5.50
N ILE A 165 -0.41 -3.43 4.59
CA ILE A 165 0.69 -4.33 4.90
C ILE A 165 1.94 -3.53 5.29
N PHE A 166 2.26 -2.49 4.54
CA PHE A 166 3.38 -1.60 4.84
C PHE A 166 3.21 -0.92 6.21
N ASN A 167 2.04 -0.39 6.47
CA ASN A 167 1.72 0.26 7.73
C ASN A 167 1.81 -0.72 8.91
N LYS A 168 1.31 -1.95 8.75
CA LYS A 168 1.42 -2.99 9.77
C LYS A 168 2.86 -3.39 10.06
N ALA A 169 3.70 -3.46 9.04
CA ALA A 169 5.09 -3.87 9.19
C ALA A 169 5.99 -2.75 9.75
N PHE A 170 5.75 -1.50 9.35
CA PHE A 170 6.72 -0.42 9.52
C PHE A 170 6.16 0.85 10.17
N ALA A 171 4.84 1.04 10.24
CA ALA A 171 4.24 2.16 10.94
C ALA A 171 3.80 1.70 12.33
N ASN A 172 4.52 2.12 13.34
CA ASN A 172 4.20 1.84 14.74
C ASN A 172 3.14 2.86 15.20
N TRP A 173 1.88 2.47 15.11
CA TRP A 173 0.74 3.21 15.69
C TRP A 173 0.27 2.55 16.97
#